data_8ffba3d9b0787647d0f96eef859e65c0
#
_entry.id   8ffba3d9b0787647d0f96eef859e65c0
#
_cell.length_a   1.000
_cell.length_b   1.000
_cell.length_c   1.000
_cell.angle_alpha   90.00
_cell.angle_beta   90.00
_cell.angle_gamma   90.00
#
_symmetry.space_group_name_H-M   'P 1'
#
loop_
_entity.id
_entity.type
_entity.pdbx_description
1 polymer ?
#
loop_
_entity_poly.entity_id
_entity_poly.type
_entity_poly.pdbx_seq_one_letter_code
_entity_poly.pdbx_strand_id
1 'polypeptide(L)'
;SIIKIYLYSSISFLIWNLISTYWLAYSTLFGMTFAVLLNTFIKAFIFTSYSFVCRKVNNKLSIIYFISSWIVFEKFHLNWDFSWPWLNLGNVFSEKIHWIQWYEFTGVFGGSFWVLITNYLVLVTVLDYIKTKNINKYLVSYSVLFISLPITISLLLYDKNFETSNKIDFAILQPNIDPYNEKYGRSNFNILYELEDWINTKIGSNKLI
;
A
#
# COMPACT_ATOMS: atom_id res chain seq x y z
N SER A 1 -12.30 26.40 8.43
CA SER A 1 -11.07 26.47 9.23
C SER A 1 -10.14 25.32 8.82
N ILE A 2 -8.86 25.59 8.69
CA ILE A 2 -7.81 24.58 8.41
C ILE A 2 -7.80 23.50 9.51
N ILE A 3 -8.00 23.89 10.76
CA ILE A 3 -8.06 22.97 11.91
C ILE A 3 -9.18 21.94 11.73
N LYS A 4 -10.37 22.36 11.25
CA LYS A 4 -11.46 21.41 10.99
C LYS A 4 -11.07 20.39 9.90
N ILE A 5 -10.39 20.84 8.85
CA ILE A 5 -9.93 19.93 7.79
C ILE A 5 -8.94 18.93 8.35
N TYR A 6 -7.97 19.37 9.14
CA TYR A 6 -7.00 18.49 9.80
C TYR A 6 -7.70 17.46 10.71
N LEU A 7 -8.65 17.87 11.52
CA LEU A 7 -9.38 16.95 12.40
C LEU A 7 -10.20 15.92 11.64
N TYR A 8 -10.97 16.34 10.62
CA TYR A 8 -11.75 15.40 9.80
C TYR A 8 -10.87 14.44 9.00
N SER A 9 -9.79 14.92 8.40
CA SER A 9 -8.85 14.06 7.71
C SER A 9 -8.14 13.11 8.68
N SER A 10 -7.78 13.56 9.87
CA SER A 10 -7.23 12.69 10.93
C SER A 10 -8.19 11.57 11.31
N ILE A 11 -9.47 11.85 11.49
CA ILE A 11 -10.48 10.82 11.78
C ILE A 11 -10.56 9.80 10.62
N SER A 12 -10.61 10.28 9.38
CA SER A 12 -10.68 9.40 8.20
C SER A 12 -9.45 8.52 8.07
N PHE A 13 -8.26 9.08 8.24
CA PHE A 13 -7.01 8.31 8.18
C PHE A 13 -6.83 7.39 9.39
N LEU A 14 -7.33 7.78 10.57
CA LEU A 14 -7.33 6.90 11.74
C LEU A 14 -8.17 5.64 11.50
N ILE A 15 -9.39 5.82 10.99
CA ILE A 15 -10.29 4.69 10.66
C ILE A 15 -9.63 3.80 9.60
N TRP A 16 -9.09 4.39 8.54
CA TRP A 16 -8.39 3.63 7.51
C TRP A 16 -7.20 2.84 8.07
N ASN A 17 -6.32 3.47 8.84
CA ASN A 17 -5.17 2.79 9.43
C ASN A 17 -5.62 1.67 10.39
N LEU A 18 -6.60 1.90 11.26
CA LEU A 18 -7.11 0.88 12.18
C LEU A 18 -7.67 -0.33 11.45
N ILE A 19 -8.50 -0.13 10.44
CA ILE A 19 -9.11 -1.23 9.68
C ILE A 19 -8.04 -2.01 8.89
N SER A 20 -7.04 -1.32 8.33
CA SER A 20 -6.03 -1.97 7.48
C SER A 20 -4.91 -2.64 8.27
N THR A 21 -4.64 -2.23 9.51
CA THR A 21 -3.45 -2.67 10.26
C THR A 21 -3.75 -3.20 11.67
N TYR A 22 -5.02 -3.51 11.99
CA TYR A 22 -5.43 -4.07 13.28
C TYR A 22 -4.68 -5.37 13.65
N TRP A 23 -4.31 -6.15 12.64
CA TRP A 23 -3.59 -7.43 12.80
C TRP A 23 -2.24 -7.25 13.51
N LEU A 24 -1.65 -6.07 13.48
CA LEU A 24 -0.40 -5.79 14.17
C LEU A 24 -0.53 -5.88 15.70
N ALA A 25 -1.75 -5.77 16.24
CA ALA A 25 -2.03 -5.98 17.66
C ALA A 25 -1.63 -7.37 18.13
N TYR A 26 -1.69 -8.37 17.25
CA TYR A 26 -1.25 -9.74 17.56
C TYR A 26 0.26 -9.85 17.77
N SER A 27 1.04 -8.90 17.28
CA SER A 27 2.49 -8.85 17.47
C SER A 27 2.89 -7.87 18.58
N THR A 28 2.34 -6.67 18.59
CA THR A 28 2.62 -5.63 19.60
C THR A 28 1.54 -4.56 19.61
N LEU A 29 0.82 -4.46 20.71
CA LEU A 29 -0.23 -3.45 20.87
C LEU A 29 0.34 -2.03 20.88
N PHE A 30 1.47 -1.82 21.57
CA PHE A 30 2.15 -0.53 21.62
C PHE A 30 2.66 -0.12 20.22
N GLY A 31 3.32 -1.04 19.50
CA GLY A 31 3.81 -0.78 18.15
C GLY A 31 2.67 -0.46 17.17
N MET A 32 1.56 -1.19 17.24
CA MET A 32 0.36 -0.89 16.44
C MET A 32 -0.15 0.52 16.73
N THR A 33 -0.35 0.86 18.00
CA THR A 33 -0.88 2.18 18.38
C THR A 33 0.03 3.30 17.90
N PHE A 34 1.34 3.17 18.08
CA PHE A 34 2.32 4.13 17.59
C PHE A 34 2.27 4.28 16.07
N ALA A 35 2.30 3.17 15.32
CA ALA A 35 2.27 3.19 13.87
C ALA A 35 0.98 3.80 13.32
N VAL A 36 -0.17 3.44 13.88
CA VAL A 36 -1.48 3.97 13.48
C VAL A 36 -1.55 5.49 13.71
N LEU A 37 -1.13 5.96 14.87
CA LEU A 37 -1.16 7.39 15.18
C LEU A 37 -0.19 8.17 14.30
N LEU A 38 1.06 7.72 14.18
CA LEU A 38 2.07 8.38 13.36
C LEU A 38 1.62 8.51 11.90
N ASN A 39 1.17 7.41 11.29
CA ASN A 39 0.67 7.41 9.92
C ASN A 39 -0.57 8.30 9.75
N THR A 40 -1.47 8.31 10.72
CA THR A 40 -2.66 9.15 10.71
C THR A 40 -2.27 10.62 10.68
N PHE A 41 -1.41 11.05 11.58
CA PHE A 41 -1.03 12.46 11.67
C PHE A 41 -0.28 12.95 10.45
N ILE A 42 0.65 12.16 9.92
CA ILE A 42 1.42 12.56 8.73
C ILE A 42 0.51 12.65 7.50
N LYS A 43 -0.34 11.67 7.25
CA LYS A 43 -1.28 11.68 6.11
C LYS A 43 -2.29 12.83 6.22
N ALA A 44 -2.81 13.09 7.42
CA ALA A 44 -3.69 14.23 7.68
C ALA A 44 -2.97 15.57 7.46
N PHE A 45 -1.69 15.66 7.81
CA PHE A 45 -0.87 16.84 7.54
C PHE A 45 -0.69 17.06 6.03
N ILE A 46 -0.36 16.03 5.25
CA ILE A 46 -0.24 16.10 3.78
C ILE A 46 -1.56 16.59 3.17
N PHE A 47 -2.69 16.01 3.57
CA PHE A 47 -4.01 16.41 3.04
C PHE A 47 -4.37 17.85 3.43
N THR A 48 -4.04 18.27 4.65
CA THR A 48 -4.29 19.64 5.12
C THR A 48 -3.41 20.65 4.40
N SER A 49 -2.15 20.32 4.15
CA SER A 49 -1.23 21.16 3.37
C SER A 49 -1.72 21.34 1.93
N TYR A 50 -2.22 20.28 1.30
CA TYR A 50 -2.91 20.35 0.03
C TYR A 50 -4.08 21.32 0.06
N SER A 51 -4.95 21.23 1.08
CA SER A 51 -6.08 22.15 1.23
C SER A 51 -5.65 23.61 1.42
N PHE A 52 -4.50 23.85 2.03
CA PHE A 52 -3.91 25.18 2.12
C PHE A 52 -3.41 25.67 0.75
N VAL A 53 -2.72 24.81 0.01
CA VAL A 53 -2.18 25.11 -1.33
C VAL A 53 -3.32 25.42 -2.32
N CYS A 54 -4.43 24.66 -2.26
CA CYS A 54 -5.62 24.93 -3.09
C CYS A 54 -6.16 26.35 -2.97
N ARG A 55 -5.91 27.06 -1.87
CA ARG A 55 -6.35 28.45 -1.67
C ARG A 55 -5.38 29.48 -2.24
N LYS A 56 -4.18 29.04 -2.64
CA LYS A 56 -3.09 29.92 -3.06
C LYS A 56 -2.77 29.80 -4.55
N VAL A 57 -3.02 28.62 -5.13
CA VAL A 57 -2.70 28.33 -6.52
C VAL A 57 -3.91 27.70 -7.25
N ASN A 58 -3.79 27.57 -8.57
CA ASN A 58 -4.85 26.93 -9.37
C ASN A 58 -4.95 25.41 -9.09
N ASN A 59 -6.08 24.82 -9.49
CA ASN A 59 -6.37 23.41 -9.22
C ASN A 59 -5.35 22.44 -9.83
N LYS A 60 -4.75 22.79 -10.98
CA LYS A 60 -3.73 21.92 -11.62
C LYS A 60 -2.45 21.83 -10.79
N LEU A 61 -1.98 22.97 -10.30
CA LEU A 61 -0.77 23.00 -9.47
C LEU A 61 -1.02 22.37 -8.10
N SER A 62 -2.20 22.58 -7.51
CA SER A 62 -2.51 21.98 -6.21
C SER A 62 -2.62 20.46 -6.28
N ILE A 63 -3.19 19.87 -7.34
CA ILE A 63 -3.22 18.40 -7.44
C ILE A 63 -1.83 17.81 -7.70
N ILE A 64 -0.99 18.48 -8.50
CA ILE A 64 0.41 18.09 -8.69
C ILE A 64 1.14 18.10 -7.34
N TYR A 65 0.98 19.17 -6.57
CA TYR A 65 1.54 19.27 -5.22
C TYR A 65 1.09 18.09 -4.33
N PHE A 66 -0.20 17.78 -4.31
CA PHE A 66 -0.74 16.69 -3.49
C PHE A 66 -0.15 15.33 -3.86
N ILE A 67 -0.18 14.99 -5.15
CA ILE A 67 0.34 13.70 -5.64
C ILE A 67 1.85 13.60 -5.37
N SER A 68 2.60 14.65 -5.66
CA SER A 68 4.04 14.67 -5.40
C SER A 68 4.37 14.54 -3.91
N SER A 69 3.66 15.28 -3.05
CA SER A 69 3.87 15.22 -1.59
C SER A 69 3.55 13.82 -1.03
N TRP A 70 2.52 13.18 -1.57
CA TRP A 70 2.15 11.82 -1.16
C TRP A 70 3.22 10.80 -1.57
N ILE A 71 3.69 10.83 -2.82
CA ILE A 71 4.72 9.92 -3.32
C ILE A 71 6.06 10.15 -2.61
N VAL A 72 6.44 11.40 -2.38
CA VAL A 72 7.64 11.75 -1.61
C VAL A 72 7.53 11.20 -0.18
N PHE A 73 6.37 11.33 0.44
CA PHE A 73 6.13 10.74 1.76
C PHE A 73 6.27 9.21 1.73
N GLU A 74 5.62 8.51 0.79
CA GLU A 74 5.75 7.05 0.67
C GLU A 74 7.20 6.64 0.46
N LYS A 75 7.95 7.36 -0.38
CA LYS A 75 9.38 7.09 -0.62
C LYS A 75 10.22 7.32 0.64
N PHE A 76 10.00 8.42 1.34
CA PHE A 76 10.66 8.72 2.60
C PHE A 76 10.35 7.66 3.67
N HIS A 77 9.07 7.28 3.75
CA HIS A 77 8.57 6.35 4.75
C HIS A 77 9.11 4.92 4.61
N LEU A 78 9.71 4.57 3.48
CA LEU A 78 10.44 3.31 3.29
C LEU A 78 11.88 3.31 3.80
N ASN A 79 12.48 4.49 4.04
CA ASN A 79 13.92 4.63 4.23
C ASN A 79 14.32 5.30 5.55
N TRP A 80 13.45 5.34 6.53
CA TRP A 80 13.72 5.86 7.87
C TRP A 80 13.52 4.79 8.96
N ASP A 81 13.84 5.08 10.21
CA ASP A 81 13.80 4.12 11.33
C ASP A 81 12.39 3.56 11.61
N PHE A 82 11.33 4.34 11.30
CA PHE A 82 9.94 3.92 11.42
C PHE A 82 9.34 3.53 10.06
N SER A 83 10.10 2.80 9.24
CA SER A 83 9.64 2.40 7.91
C SER A 83 8.33 1.61 7.96
N TRP A 84 7.39 1.95 7.06
CA TRP A 84 6.07 1.36 7.05
C TRP A 84 5.55 1.17 5.62
N PRO A 85 5.92 0.06 4.97
CA PRO A 85 5.57 -0.19 3.56
C PRO A 85 4.12 -0.65 3.35
N TRP A 86 3.43 -1.08 4.40
CA TRP A 86 2.15 -1.79 4.32
C TRP A 86 1.01 -0.99 3.69
N LEU A 87 1.04 0.34 3.79
CA LEU A 87 -0.03 1.22 3.33
C LEU A 87 0.37 2.09 2.13
N ASN A 88 1.39 1.70 1.36
CA ASN A 88 1.67 2.32 0.08
C ASN A 88 0.51 2.03 -0.88
N LEU A 89 -0.03 3.09 -1.49
CA LEU A 89 -1.21 2.96 -2.36
C LEU A 89 -0.96 2.03 -3.56
N GLY A 90 0.26 2.01 -4.09
CA GLY A 90 0.61 1.11 -5.18
C GLY A 90 0.54 -0.37 -4.83
N ASN A 91 0.64 -0.74 -3.54
CA ASN A 91 0.56 -2.13 -3.11
C ASN A 91 -0.86 -2.71 -3.08
N VAL A 92 -1.89 -1.88 -3.26
CA VAL A 92 -3.30 -2.32 -3.22
C VAL A 92 -3.63 -3.41 -4.25
N PHE A 93 -2.85 -3.50 -5.33
CA PHE A 93 -3.05 -4.47 -6.41
C PHE A 93 -2.12 -5.68 -6.33
N SER A 94 -1.39 -5.90 -5.24
CA SER A 94 -0.39 -6.98 -5.09
C SER A 94 -0.96 -8.39 -5.35
N GLU A 95 -2.24 -8.62 -5.05
CA GLU A 95 -2.91 -9.89 -5.38
C GLU A 95 -3.33 -10.02 -6.86
N LYS A 96 -3.29 -8.94 -7.62
CA LYS A 96 -3.70 -8.88 -9.03
C LYS A 96 -2.50 -8.57 -9.92
N ILE A 97 -1.45 -9.38 -9.83
CA ILE A 97 -0.18 -9.18 -10.54
C ILE A 97 -0.35 -8.98 -12.05
N HIS A 98 -1.36 -9.63 -12.66
CA HIS A 98 -1.68 -9.45 -14.08
C HIS A 98 -2.28 -8.07 -14.43
N TRP A 99 -2.63 -7.23 -13.44
CA TRP A 99 -3.08 -5.84 -13.66
C TRP A 99 -1.95 -4.83 -13.57
N ILE A 100 -0.78 -5.23 -13.04
CA ILE A 100 0.31 -4.33 -12.66
C ILE A 100 1.66 -4.68 -13.30
N GLN A 101 1.66 -5.39 -14.44
CA GLN A 101 2.91 -5.75 -15.14
C GLN A 101 3.73 -4.50 -15.53
N TRP A 102 3.05 -3.40 -15.82
CA TRP A 102 3.69 -2.12 -16.10
C TRP A 102 4.48 -1.52 -14.91
N TYR A 103 4.34 -2.08 -13.70
CA TYR A 103 5.19 -1.71 -12.55
C TYR A 103 6.66 -2.04 -12.80
N GLU A 104 6.98 -2.92 -13.72
CA GLU A 104 8.35 -3.18 -14.17
C GLU A 104 9.06 -1.88 -14.58
N PHE A 105 8.32 -0.93 -15.19
CA PHE A 105 8.85 0.33 -15.69
C PHE A 105 8.77 1.47 -14.67
N THR A 106 7.77 1.48 -13.82
CA THR A 106 7.46 2.62 -12.94
C THR A 106 7.63 2.34 -11.45
N GLY A 107 7.77 1.08 -11.09
CA GLY A 107 7.75 0.61 -9.71
C GLY A 107 6.40 0.82 -9.03
N VAL A 108 6.36 0.54 -7.73
CA VAL A 108 5.16 0.69 -6.88
C VAL A 108 4.66 2.14 -6.80
N PHE A 109 5.56 3.12 -6.92
CA PHE A 109 5.18 4.54 -6.87
C PHE A 109 4.39 4.99 -8.11
N GLY A 110 4.60 4.34 -9.26
CA GLY A 110 3.71 4.49 -10.42
C GLY A 110 2.29 4.04 -10.10
N GLY A 111 2.13 2.95 -9.33
CA GLY A 111 0.85 2.51 -8.82
C GLY A 111 0.20 3.52 -7.88
N SER A 112 0.95 4.10 -6.95
CA SER A 112 0.47 5.17 -6.08
C SER A 112 0.01 6.40 -6.88
N PHE A 113 0.78 6.80 -7.90
CA PHE A 113 0.39 7.85 -8.83
C PHE A 113 -0.93 7.51 -9.54
N TRP A 114 -1.04 6.29 -10.06
CA TRP A 114 -2.25 5.82 -10.76
C TRP A 114 -3.49 5.87 -9.86
N VAL A 115 -3.39 5.39 -8.63
CA VAL A 115 -4.48 5.46 -7.65
C VAL A 115 -4.89 6.92 -7.37
N LEU A 116 -3.93 7.81 -7.10
CA LEU A 116 -4.20 9.20 -6.75
C LEU A 116 -4.83 9.98 -7.89
N ILE A 117 -4.31 9.84 -9.12
CA ILE A 117 -4.87 10.55 -10.27
C ILE A 117 -6.25 10.01 -10.66
N THR A 118 -6.46 8.69 -10.54
CA THR A 118 -7.77 8.08 -10.77
C THR A 118 -8.80 8.60 -9.77
N ASN A 119 -8.47 8.64 -8.49
CA ASN A 119 -9.34 9.22 -7.46
C ASN A 119 -9.67 10.69 -7.74
N TYR A 120 -8.70 11.47 -8.19
CA TYR A 120 -8.93 12.86 -8.58
C TYR A 120 -9.89 12.99 -9.78
N LEU A 121 -9.70 12.19 -10.83
CA LEU A 121 -10.57 12.20 -12.01
C LEU A 121 -12.01 11.81 -11.66
N VAL A 122 -12.17 10.76 -10.86
CA VAL A 122 -13.49 10.33 -10.37
C VAL A 122 -14.13 11.44 -9.52
N LEU A 123 -13.37 12.06 -8.61
CA LEU A 123 -13.86 13.16 -7.79
C LEU A 123 -14.35 14.34 -8.67
N VAL A 124 -13.56 14.76 -9.65
CA VAL A 124 -13.94 15.85 -10.56
C VAL A 124 -15.21 15.50 -11.33
N THR A 125 -15.32 14.26 -11.82
CA THR A 125 -16.50 13.75 -12.53
C THR A 125 -17.75 13.80 -11.65
N VAL A 126 -17.63 13.34 -10.40
CA VAL A 126 -18.75 13.35 -9.43
C VAL A 126 -19.16 14.79 -9.06
N LEU A 127 -18.19 15.66 -8.80
CA LEU A 127 -18.47 17.07 -8.47
C LEU A 127 -19.12 17.82 -9.63
N ASP A 128 -18.69 17.56 -10.87
CA ASP A 128 -19.31 18.12 -12.07
C ASP A 128 -20.77 17.67 -12.19
N TYR A 129 -21.04 16.37 -12.00
CA TYR A 129 -22.40 15.83 -12.00
C TYR A 129 -23.28 16.43 -10.89
N ILE A 130 -22.76 16.56 -9.67
CA ILE A 130 -23.51 17.16 -8.55
C ILE A 130 -23.90 18.60 -8.87
N LYS A 131 -22.99 19.36 -9.50
CA LYS A 131 -23.17 20.77 -9.84
C LYS A 131 -24.12 20.97 -11.03
N THR A 132 -23.94 20.20 -12.10
CA THR A 132 -24.65 20.38 -13.38
C THR A 132 -25.91 19.54 -13.52
N LYS A 133 -26.02 18.45 -12.71
CA LYS A 133 -27.01 17.37 -12.82
C LYS A 133 -26.99 16.68 -14.19
N ASN A 134 -25.97 16.91 -14.99
CA ASN A 134 -25.75 16.29 -16.29
C ASN A 134 -24.48 15.47 -16.30
N ILE A 135 -24.50 14.34 -17.01
CA ILE A 135 -23.33 13.48 -17.16
C ILE A 135 -22.41 14.07 -18.22
N ASN A 136 -21.24 14.53 -17.81
CA ASN A 136 -20.19 14.95 -18.72
C ASN A 136 -19.46 13.71 -19.27
N LYS A 137 -19.82 13.32 -20.50
CA LYS A 137 -19.29 12.12 -21.16
C LYS A 137 -17.77 12.12 -21.30
N TYR A 138 -17.15 13.29 -21.47
CA TYR A 138 -15.70 13.41 -21.59
C TYR A 138 -15.01 13.10 -20.26
N LEU A 139 -15.50 13.65 -19.15
CA LEU A 139 -14.93 13.36 -17.82
C LEU A 139 -15.08 11.88 -17.46
N VAL A 140 -16.25 11.29 -17.73
CA VAL A 140 -16.47 9.85 -17.53
C VAL A 140 -15.52 9.04 -18.40
N SER A 141 -15.40 9.36 -19.70
CA SER A 141 -14.47 8.68 -20.62
C SER A 141 -13.02 8.75 -20.14
N TYR A 142 -12.55 9.93 -19.72
CA TYR A 142 -11.19 10.08 -19.17
C TYR A 142 -10.99 9.23 -17.91
N SER A 143 -11.96 9.21 -16.99
CA SER A 143 -11.88 8.40 -15.77
C SER A 143 -11.81 6.90 -16.11
N VAL A 144 -12.68 6.43 -17.00
CA VAL A 144 -12.70 5.03 -17.45
C VAL A 144 -11.41 4.67 -18.18
N LEU A 145 -10.93 5.52 -19.09
CA LEU A 145 -9.70 5.29 -19.83
C LEU A 145 -8.49 5.19 -18.88
N PHE A 146 -8.41 6.09 -17.90
CA PHE A 146 -7.30 6.11 -16.95
C PHE A 146 -7.27 4.88 -16.03
N ILE A 147 -8.43 4.28 -15.77
CA ILE A 147 -8.53 3.01 -15.04
C ILE A 147 -8.17 1.84 -15.95
N SER A 148 -8.80 1.77 -17.15
CA SER A 148 -8.72 0.58 -18.01
C SER A 148 -7.41 0.46 -18.77
N LEU A 149 -6.81 1.58 -19.21
CA LEU A 149 -5.61 1.56 -20.05
C LEU A 149 -4.41 0.88 -19.39
N PRO A 150 -4.01 1.20 -18.15
CA PRO A 150 -2.90 0.50 -17.49
C PRO A 150 -3.18 -1.00 -17.29
N ILE A 151 -4.42 -1.36 -16.98
CA ILE A 151 -4.83 -2.76 -16.83
C ILE A 151 -4.72 -3.48 -18.19
N THR A 152 -5.21 -2.86 -19.27
CA THR A 152 -5.13 -3.44 -20.62
C THR A 152 -3.67 -3.64 -21.04
N ILE A 153 -2.82 -2.64 -20.86
CA ILE A 153 -1.38 -2.74 -21.12
C ILE A 153 -0.78 -3.89 -20.31
N SER A 154 -1.14 -4.00 -19.04
CA SER A 154 -0.65 -5.05 -18.16
C SER A 154 -1.06 -6.46 -18.62
N LEU A 155 -2.30 -6.62 -19.06
CA LEU A 155 -2.80 -7.89 -19.61
C LEU A 155 -2.09 -8.28 -20.91
N LEU A 156 -1.68 -7.31 -21.71
CA LEU A 156 -0.89 -7.56 -22.93
C LEU A 156 0.56 -7.93 -22.62
N LEU A 157 1.13 -7.37 -21.55
CA LEU A 157 2.49 -7.67 -21.09
C LEU A 157 2.56 -8.99 -20.31
N TYR A 158 1.44 -9.47 -19.79
CA TYR A 158 1.41 -10.64 -18.93
C TYR A 158 1.64 -11.92 -19.72
N ASP A 159 2.82 -12.52 -19.56
CA ASP A 159 3.14 -13.82 -20.13
C ASP A 159 2.78 -14.95 -19.16
N LYS A 160 1.74 -15.70 -19.50
CA LYS A 160 1.31 -16.87 -18.73
C LYS A 160 2.26 -18.06 -18.86
N ASN A 161 3.09 -18.06 -19.89
CA ASN A 161 3.99 -19.16 -20.23
C ASN A 161 5.42 -18.92 -19.72
N PHE A 162 5.61 -17.95 -18.84
CA PHE A 162 6.91 -17.72 -18.20
C PHE A 162 7.22 -18.85 -17.20
N GLU A 163 7.26 -20.07 -17.71
CA GLU A 163 7.79 -21.22 -17.00
C GLU A 163 9.31 -21.29 -17.26
N THR A 164 10.09 -20.95 -16.25
CA THR A 164 11.52 -21.23 -16.31
C THR A 164 11.71 -22.74 -16.37
N SER A 165 12.57 -23.20 -17.27
CA SER A 165 12.89 -24.62 -17.44
C SER A 165 13.52 -25.26 -16.20
N ASN A 166 14.05 -24.46 -15.28
CA ASN A 166 14.67 -24.91 -14.04
C ASN A 166 13.71 -24.64 -12.85
N LYS A 167 13.02 -25.69 -12.41
CA LYS A 167 12.23 -25.66 -11.18
C LYS A 167 13.16 -25.96 -9.99
N ILE A 168 13.12 -25.10 -8.99
CA ILE A 168 13.82 -25.31 -7.71
C ILE A 168 12.75 -25.61 -6.67
N ASP A 169 12.86 -26.77 -6.05
CA ASP A 169 12.02 -27.12 -4.91
C ASP A 169 12.49 -26.33 -3.68
N PHE A 170 11.57 -25.68 -2.99
CA PHE A 170 11.86 -24.97 -1.76
C PHE A 170 10.80 -25.30 -0.69
N ALA A 171 11.20 -25.26 0.57
CA ALA A 171 10.31 -25.43 1.70
C ALA A 171 10.31 -24.19 2.57
N ILE A 172 9.11 -23.71 2.94
CA ILE A 172 8.92 -22.58 3.84
C ILE A 172 8.52 -23.12 5.21
N LEU A 173 9.33 -22.81 6.22
CA LEU A 173 9.05 -23.14 7.60
C LEU A 173 8.43 -21.95 8.32
N GLN A 174 7.23 -22.14 8.85
CA GLN A 174 6.50 -21.13 9.61
C GLN A 174 6.35 -21.61 11.05
N PRO A 175 7.24 -21.23 11.99
CA PRO A 175 7.23 -21.78 13.36
C PRO A 175 6.06 -21.26 14.21
N ASN A 176 5.37 -20.21 13.78
CA ASN A 176 4.23 -19.60 14.46
C ASN A 176 4.46 -19.30 15.96
N ILE A 177 5.64 -18.75 16.27
CA ILE A 177 6.04 -18.38 17.64
C ILE A 177 5.17 -17.25 18.16
N ASP A 178 4.55 -17.43 19.33
CA ASP A 178 3.77 -16.37 19.99
C ASP A 178 4.71 -15.22 20.41
N PRO A 179 4.48 -13.99 19.87
CA PRO A 179 5.35 -12.85 20.16
C PRO A 179 5.25 -12.34 21.60
N TYR A 180 4.17 -12.64 22.32
CA TYR A 180 3.96 -12.19 23.70
C TYR A 180 4.45 -13.19 24.74
N ASN A 181 4.23 -14.48 24.50
CA ASN A 181 4.46 -15.51 25.51
C ASN A 181 5.74 -16.33 25.25
N GLU A 182 6.12 -16.54 23.99
CA GLU A 182 7.20 -17.46 23.64
C GLU A 182 8.47 -16.76 23.14
N LYS A 183 8.35 -15.68 22.37
CA LYS A 183 9.48 -15.05 21.67
C LYS A 183 10.65 -14.65 22.58
N TYR A 184 10.37 -14.18 23.79
CA TYR A 184 11.38 -13.72 24.76
C TYR A 184 11.59 -14.70 25.91
N GLY A 185 10.73 -15.70 26.06
CA GLY A 185 10.83 -16.74 27.09
C GLY A 185 11.59 -17.98 26.66
N ARG A 186 11.78 -18.18 25.35
CA ARG A 186 12.49 -19.35 24.79
C ARG A 186 13.89 -18.97 24.33
N SER A 187 14.86 -19.87 24.57
CA SER A 187 16.21 -19.70 24.06
C SER A 187 16.20 -19.86 22.52
N ASN A 188 16.98 -19.04 21.83
CA ASN A 188 17.16 -19.16 20.36
C ASN A 188 17.66 -20.55 19.97
N PHE A 189 18.46 -21.21 20.85
CA PHE A 189 18.97 -22.56 20.63
C PHE A 189 17.84 -23.60 20.59
N ASN A 190 16.87 -23.50 21.48
CA ASN A 190 15.73 -24.43 21.50
C ASN A 190 14.84 -24.25 20.24
N ILE A 191 14.67 -23.02 19.79
CA ILE A 191 13.93 -22.73 18.57
C ILE A 191 14.64 -23.30 17.33
N LEU A 192 15.95 -23.13 17.25
CA LEU A 192 16.76 -23.70 16.15
C LEU A 192 16.73 -25.21 16.14
N TYR A 193 16.85 -25.84 17.31
CA TYR A 193 16.80 -27.31 17.46
C TYR A 193 15.45 -27.89 17.02
N GLU A 194 14.32 -27.26 17.38
CA GLU A 194 12.98 -27.66 16.94
C GLU A 194 12.82 -27.49 15.43
N LEU A 195 13.35 -26.41 14.85
CA LEU A 195 13.33 -26.20 13.40
C LEU A 195 14.16 -27.25 12.66
N GLU A 196 15.33 -27.61 13.17
CA GLU A 196 16.18 -28.64 12.61
C GLU A 196 15.49 -30.03 12.68
N ASP A 197 14.90 -30.38 13.80
CA ASP A 197 14.12 -31.62 13.94
C ASP A 197 12.92 -31.68 12.99
N TRP A 198 12.25 -30.55 12.80
CA TRP A 198 11.15 -30.40 11.83
C TRP A 198 11.61 -30.60 10.38
N ILE A 199 12.75 -30.02 10.02
CA ILE A 199 13.36 -30.17 8.70
C ILE A 199 13.68 -31.64 8.46
N ASN A 200 14.36 -32.27 9.39
CA ASN A 200 14.76 -33.67 9.25
C ASN A 200 13.58 -34.64 9.18
N THR A 201 12.51 -34.37 9.95
CA THR A 201 11.35 -35.27 10.02
C THR A 201 10.40 -35.08 8.80
N LYS A 202 10.21 -33.84 8.32
CA LYS A 202 9.22 -33.53 7.28
C LYS A 202 9.79 -33.52 5.87
N ILE A 203 11.04 -33.11 5.69
CA ILE A 203 11.64 -32.94 4.38
C ILE A 203 12.50 -34.16 4.01
N GLY A 204 13.03 -34.87 5.00
CA GLY A 204 13.94 -36.01 4.83
C GLY A 204 15.34 -35.57 4.43
N SER A 205 16.34 -36.28 4.88
CA SER A 205 17.77 -35.98 4.72
C SER A 205 18.27 -35.89 3.26
N ASN A 206 17.49 -36.35 2.29
CA ASN A 206 17.87 -36.40 0.86
C ASN A 206 17.38 -35.24 0.01
N LYS A 207 16.70 -34.21 0.60
CA LYS A 207 16.15 -33.07 -0.14
C LYS A 207 16.72 -31.72 0.28
N LEU A 208 17.64 -31.69 1.22
CA LEU A 208 18.37 -30.48 1.59
C LEU A 208 19.68 -30.44 0.80
N ILE A 209 19.72 -29.60 -0.22
CA ILE A 209 20.94 -29.20 -0.93
C ILE A 209 21.23 -27.76 -0.55
#